data_acf3d89299e20f2c00e1f334bb08e6e2
#
_entry.id   acf3d89299e20f2c00e1f334bb08e6e2
#
_cell.length_a   1.000
_cell.length_b   1.000
_cell.length_c   1.000
_cell.angle_alpha   90.00
_cell.angle_beta   90.00
_cell.angle_gamma   90.00
#
_symmetry.space_group_name_H-M   'P 1'
#
loop_
_entity.id
_entity.type
_entity.pdbx_description
1 polymer ?
#
loop_
_entity_poly.entity_id
_entity_poly.type
_entity_poly.pdbx_seq_one_letter_code
_entity_poly.pdbx_strand_id
1 'polypeptide(L)'
;MKPKNKTLGYMLPVFILGVFMLVIYGAYTPHQKAEIQRIVCVKFKAGTPAAEIEKHMAEFANLRRQIPAIVGYTGGKVLEQQNTNQDFDAIHYLTFRNEEGIETYNSHPKYNEFVKNNEANWDKVLELSSDIEK
;
A
#
# COMPACT_ATOMS: atom_id res chain seq x y z
N MET A 1 50.23 0.84 43.14
CA MET A 1 49.92 0.89 41.69
C MET A 1 48.64 0.10 41.42
N LYS A 2 47.54 0.77 41.07
CA LYS A 2 46.31 0.06 40.73
C LYS A 2 46.48 -0.62 39.36
N PRO A 3 46.21 -1.93 39.24
CA PRO A 3 46.23 -2.55 37.92
C PRO A 3 45.18 -1.88 37.04
N LYS A 4 45.63 -1.33 35.92
CA LYS A 4 44.69 -0.88 34.88
C LYS A 4 43.87 -2.08 34.43
N ASN A 5 42.58 -2.01 34.58
CA ASN A 5 41.67 -3.02 34.06
C ASN A 5 41.76 -3.02 32.54
N LYS A 6 42.64 -3.84 32.01
CA LYS A 6 42.83 -4.05 30.56
C LYS A 6 41.54 -4.53 29.88
N THR A 7 40.70 -5.24 30.63
CA THR A 7 39.40 -5.72 30.18
C THR A 7 38.41 -4.59 29.79
N LEU A 8 38.48 -3.45 30.48
CA LEU A 8 37.58 -2.32 30.16
C LEU A 8 37.90 -1.67 28.81
N GLY A 9 39.20 -1.64 28.43
CA GLY A 9 39.66 -1.12 27.13
C GLY A 9 39.23 -1.97 25.95
N TYR A 10 39.00 -3.27 26.13
CA TYR A 10 38.55 -4.18 25.07
C TYR A 10 37.03 -4.22 24.93
N MET A 11 36.27 -3.92 26.01
CA MET A 11 34.79 -3.93 25.98
C MET A 11 34.24 -2.75 25.22
N LEU A 12 34.87 -1.58 25.25
CA LEU A 12 34.37 -0.38 24.57
C LEU A 12 34.30 -0.51 23.04
N PRO A 13 35.39 -0.96 22.33
CA PRO A 13 35.29 -1.16 20.89
C PRO A 13 34.36 -2.28 20.47
N VAL A 14 34.19 -3.34 21.26
CA VAL A 14 33.21 -4.41 21.00
C VAL A 14 31.78 -3.87 21.13
N PHE A 15 31.52 -3.03 22.13
CA PHE A 15 30.22 -2.39 22.34
C PHE A 15 29.87 -1.45 21.18
N ILE A 16 30.81 -0.63 20.72
CA ILE A 16 30.61 0.28 19.58
C ILE A 16 30.32 -0.53 18.30
N LEU A 17 31.05 -1.63 18.06
CA LEU A 17 30.83 -2.50 16.92
C LEU A 17 29.45 -3.16 16.97
N GLY A 18 28.99 -3.59 18.14
CA GLY A 18 27.67 -4.17 18.36
C GLY A 18 26.53 -3.18 18.06
N VAL A 19 26.64 -1.94 18.53
CA VAL A 19 25.69 -0.87 18.24
C VAL A 19 25.66 -0.53 16.74
N PHE A 20 26.82 -0.47 16.11
CA PHE A 20 26.94 -0.20 14.68
C PHE A 20 26.28 -1.30 13.84
N MET A 21 26.47 -2.56 14.20
CA MET A 21 25.79 -3.70 13.57
C MET A 21 24.27 -3.63 13.73
N LEU A 22 23.77 -3.27 14.90
CA LEU A 22 22.34 -3.09 15.15
C LEU A 22 21.73 -1.99 14.27
N VAL A 23 22.44 -0.88 14.08
CA VAL A 23 22.01 0.22 13.21
C VAL A 23 21.95 -0.24 11.74
N ILE A 24 22.94 -0.98 11.28
CA ILE A 24 22.97 -1.53 9.92
C ILE A 24 21.81 -2.52 9.71
N TYR A 25 21.62 -3.47 10.61
CA TYR A 25 20.53 -4.45 10.52
C TYR A 25 19.15 -3.81 10.68
N GLY A 26 19.03 -2.81 11.54
CA GLY A 26 17.77 -2.07 11.72
C GLY A 26 17.43 -1.16 10.52
N ALA A 27 18.43 -0.72 9.75
CA ALA A 27 18.24 0.04 8.53
C ALA A 27 17.90 -0.84 7.32
N TYR A 28 18.25 -2.14 7.38
CA TYR A 28 17.96 -3.09 6.33
C TYR A 28 16.55 -3.68 6.53
N THR A 29 15.54 -2.96 6.08
CA THR A 29 14.20 -3.54 5.89
C THR A 29 14.16 -4.12 4.48
N PRO A 30 14.01 -5.46 4.33
CA PRO A 30 13.84 -6.03 3.01
C PRO A 30 12.57 -5.45 2.38
N HIS A 31 12.68 -4.86 1.20
CA HIS A 31 11.51 -4.43 0.44
C HIS A 31 10.63 -5.66 0.19
N GLN A 32 9.39 -5.59 0.63
CA GLN A 32 8.42 -6.63 0.33
C GLN A 32 8.23 -6.67 -1.18
N LYS A 33 8.52 -7.84 -1.76
CA LYS A 33 8.42 -8.06 -3.19
C LYS A 33 6.96 -8.21 -3.57
N ALA A 34 6.46 -7.31 -4.41
CA ALA A 34 5.13 -7.44 -4.96
C ALA A 34 5.15 -8.51 -6.06
N GLU A 35 4.23 -9.46 -6.01
CA GLU A 35 4.11 -10.53 -6.99
C GLU A 35 2.74 -10.55 -7.66
N ILE A 36 1.75 -9.89 -7.07
CA ILE A 36 0.39 -9.82 -7.58
C ILE A 36 -0.07 -8.37 -7.64
N GLN A 37 -0.75 -8.01 -8.70
CA GLN A 37 -1.40 -6.72 -8.84
C GLN A 37 -2.91 -6.88 -8.96
N ARG A 38 -3.64 -5.90 -8.45
CA ARG A 38 -5.07 -5.75 -8.63
C ARG A 38 -5.38 -4.39 -9.22
N ILE A 39 -6.24 -4.37 -10.22
CA ILE A 39 -6.76 -3.14 -10.81
C ILE A 39 -8.23 -3.02 -10.42
N VAL A 40 -8.60 -1.87 -9.89
CA VAL A 40 -9.98 -1.53 -9.54
C VAL A 40 -10.39 -0.33 -10.37
N CYS A 41 -11.38 -0.51 -11.25
CA CYS A 41 -11.92 0.56 -12.06
C CYS A 41 -13.32 0.89 -11.58
N VAL A 42 -13.59 2.17 -11.37
CA VAL A 42 -14.88 2.64 -10.84
C VAL A 42 -15.54 3.62 -11.79
N LYS A 43 -16.82 3.36 -12.06
CA LYS A 43 -17.72 4.32 -12.72
C LYS A 43 -18.65 4.90 -11.66
N PHE A 44 -18.63 6.22 -11.52
CA PHE A 44 -19.55 6.90 -10.61
C PHE A 44 -20.92 7.13 -11.27
N LYS A 45 -21.96 7.16 -10.46
CA LYS A 45 -23.30 7.52 -10.95
C LYS A 45 -23.31 8.94 -11.49
N ALA A 46 -24.11 9.17 -12.52
CA ALA A 46 -24.33 10.50 -13.06
C ALA A 46 -24.79 11.46 -11.96
N GLY A 47 -24.21 12.64 -11.91
CA GLY A 47 -24.54 13.63 -10.90
C GLY A 47 -23.82 13.47 -9.55
N THR A 48 -22.91 12.51 -9.43
CA THR A 48 -22.08 12.40 -8.22
C THR A 48 -21.27 13.68 -8.03
N PRO A 49 -21.38 14.35 -6.87
CA PRO A 49 -20.63 15.58 -6.62
C PRO A 49 -19.11 15.38 -6.71
N ALA A 50 -18.40 16.37 -7.22
CA ALA A 50 -16.94 16.32 -7.31
C ALA A 50 -16.28 16.08 -5.93
N ALA A 51 -16.85 16.64 -4.87
CA ALA A 51 -16.37 16.43 -3.51
C ALA A 51 -16.43 14.96 -3.06
N GLU A 52 -17.46 14.21 -3.48
CA GLU A 52 -17.61 12.80 -3.18
C GLU A 52 -16.61 11.94 -3.96
N ILE A 53 -16.30 12.32 -5.20
CA ILE A 53 -15.25 11.67 -6.01
C ILE A 53 -13.88 11.89 -5.38
N GLU A 54 -13.56 13.12 -4.97
CA GLU A 54 -12.30 13.44 -4.29
C GLU A 54 -12.17 12.68 -2.96
N LYS A 55 -13.25 12.58 -2.20
CA LYS A 55 -13.32 11.80 -0.97
C LYS A 55 -13.02 10.33 -1.23
N HIS A 56 -13.64 9.73 -2.26
CA HIS A 56 -13.39 8.36 -2.68
C HIS A 56 -11.90 8.14 -3.00
N MET A 57 -11.32 9.02 -3.79
CA MET A 57 -9.91 8.92 -4.18
C MET A 57 -8.98 9.00 -2.97
N ALA A 58 -9.21 9.93 -2.06
CA ALA A 58 -8.41 10.11 -0.86
C ALA A 58 -8.56 8.92 0.11
N GLU A 59 -9.76 8.44 0.34
CA GLU A 59 -10.03 7.30 1.23
C GLU A 59 -9.43 6.01 0.66
N PHE A 60 -9.55 5.79 -0.64
CA PHE A 60 -8.93 4.61 -1.28
C PHE A 60 -7.41 4.64 -1.14
N ALA A 61 -6.78 5.77 -1.44
CA ALA A 61 -5.34 5.93 -1.29
C ALA A 61 -4.87 5.68 0.15
N ASN A 62 -5.70 6.06 1.13
CA ASN A 62 -5.38 5.88 2.54
C ASN A 62 -5.45 4.41 3.00
N LEU A 63 -6.13 3.53 2.26
CA LEU A 63 -6.20 2.10 2.58
C LEU A 63 -4.82 1.46 2.67
N ARG A 64 -3.86 1.91 1.87
CA ARG A 64 -2.48 1.42 1.93
C ARG A 64 -1.88 1.57 3.32
N ARG A 65 -2.16 2.67 4.00
CA ARG A 65 -1.66 2.92 5.36
C ARG A 65 -2.38 2.09 6.41
N GLN A 66 -3.65 1.75 6.17
CA GLN A 66 -4.51 1.05 7.11
C GLN A 66 -4.45 -0.46 6.96
N ILE A 67 -4.06 -0.96 5.78
CA ILE A 67 -4.03 -2.39 5.46
C ILE A 67 -2.60 -2.77 5.07
N PRO A 68 -1.83 -3.35 6.00
CA PRO A 68 -0.42 -3.70 5.73
C PRO A 68 -0.21 -4.71 4.60
N ALA A 69 -1.22 -5.51 4.25
CA ALA A 69 -1.17 -6.44 3.13
C ALA A 69 -0.95 -5.75 1.77
N ILE A 70 -1.34 -4.47 1.66
CA ILE A 70 -1.11 -3.67 0.45
C ILE A 70 0.36 -3.23 0.42
N VAL A 71 1.13 -3.77 -0.52
CA VAL A 71 2.55 -3.45 -0.70
C VAL A 71 2.74 -2.10 -1.39
N GLY A 72 1.90 -1.81 -2.38
CA GLY A 72 1.95 -0.57 -3.13
C GLY A 72 0.58 -0.15 -3.64
N TYR A 73 0.45 1.15 -3.86
CA TYR A 73 -0.77 1.75 -4.39
C TYR A 73 -0.42 2.92 -5.30
N THR A 74 -1.11 2.97 -6.43
CA THR A 74 -1.22 4.17 -7.28
C THR A 74 -2.65 4.27 -7.78
N GLY A 75 -3.11 5.47 -8.05
CA GLY A 75 -4.45 5.66 -8.57
C GLY A 75 -4.59 7.02 -9.24
N GLY A 76 -5.65 7.17 -10.00
CA GLY A 76 -5.94 8.40 -10.70
C GLY A 76 -7.30 8.39 -11.37
N LYS A 77 -7.69 9.56 -11.85
CA LYS A 77 -8.87 9.72 -12.68
C LYS A 77 -8.53 9.37 -14.13
N VAL A 78 -9.45 8.72 -14.82
CA VAL A 78 -9.30 8.40 -16.23
C VAL A 78 -9.29 9.71 -17.03
N LEU A 79 -8.30 9.84 -17.90
CA LEU A 79 -8.20 11.00 -18.78
C LEU A 79 -9.25 10.92 -19.90
N GLU A 80 -9.88 12.05 -20.17
CA GLU A 80 -10.74 12.18 -21.33
C GLU A 80 -9.87 12.12 -22.61
N GLN A 81 -10.09 11.09 -23.40
CA GLN A 81 -9.46 10.97 -24.71
C GLN A 81 -10.56 10.93 -25.79
N GLN A 82 -10.32 11.63 -26.87
CA GLN A 82 -11.22 11.57 -28.01
C GLN A 82 -11.30 10.13 -28.55
N ASN A 83 -12.50 9.62 -28.74
CA ASN A 83 -12.79 8.29 -29.29
C ASN A 83 -12.51 7.10 -28.35
N THR A 84 -12.34 7.30 -27.07
CA THR A 84 -12.33 6.19 -26.10
C THR A 84 -13.69 6.03 -25.44
N ASN A 85 -14.06 4.77 -25.27
CA ASN A 85 -15.25 4.44 -24.50
C ASN A 85 -14.94 4.68 -23.01
N GLN A 86 -15.57 5.71 -22.44
CA GLN A 86 -15.35 6.03 -21.02
C GLN A 86 -16.27 5.22 -20.12
N ASP A 87 -15.96 3.93 -20.00
CA ASP A 87 -16.69 3.04 -19.12
C ASP A 87 -16.35 3.25 -17.65
N PHE A 88 -15.26 3.94 -17.35
CA PHE A 88 -14.79 4.18 -15.98
C PHE A 88 -14.22 5.58 -15.79
N ASP A 89 -14.35 6.09 -14.56
CA ASP A 89 -13.91 7.43 -14.17
C ASP A 89 -12.64 7.43 -13.34
N ALA A 90 -12.38 6.35 -12.61
CA ALA A 90 -11.24 6.22 -11.72
C ALA A 90 -10.60 4.84 -11.84
N ILE A 91 -9.28 4.79 -11.70
CA ILE A 91 -8.52 3.55 -11.69
C ILE A 91 -7.61 3.53 -10.46
N HIS A 92 -7.61 2.40 -9.77
CA HIS A 92 -6.73 2.12 -8.65
C HIS A 92 -5.88 0.90 -8.94
N TYR A 93 -4.58 1.01 -8.71
CA TYR A 93 -3.62 -0.08 -8.86
C TYR A 93 -3.09 -0.45 -7.50
N LEU A 94 -3.28 -1.70 -7.12
CA LEU A 94 -2.82 -2.27 -5.86
C LEU A 94 -1.82 -3.38 -6.14
N THR A 95 -0.78 -3.47 -5.32
CA THR A 95 0.15 -4.58 -5.37
C THR A 95 0.17 -5.31 -4.04
N PHE A 96 0.28 -6.63 -4.11
CA PHE A 96 0.30 -7.53 -2.97
C PHE A 96 1.47 -8.49 -3.09
N ARG A 97 1.91 -9.03 -1.98
CA ARG A 97 2.97 -10.01 -1.94
C ARG A 97 2.55 -11.37 -2.51
N ASN A 98 1.29 -11.77 -2.25
CA ASN A 98 0.73 -13.06 -2.64
C ASN A 98 -0.81 -13.00 -2.61
N GLU A 99 -1.46 -14.10 -2.99
CA GLU A 99 -2.92 -14.21 -2.98
C GLU A 99 -3.52 -14.06 -1.59
N GLU A 100 -2.83 -14.55 -0.56
CA GLU A 100 -3.25 -14.38 0.84
C GLU A 100 -3.38 -12.90 1.22
N GLY A 101 -2.50 -12.05 0.70
CA GLY A 101 -2.59 -10.60 0.87
C GLY A 101 -3.87 -10.00 0.30
N ILE A 102 -4.34 -10.51 -0.84
CA ILE A 102 -5.61 -10.09 -1.43
C ILE A 102 -6.79 -10.51 -0.56
N GLU A 103 -6.78 -11.73 -0.04
CA GLU A 103 -7.83 -12.22 0.86
C GLU A 103 -7.90 -11.38 2.13
N THR A 104 -6.75 -11.04 2.71
CA THR A 104 -6.65 -10.16 3.86
C THR A 104 -7.24 -8.78 3.57
N TYR A 105 -6.94 -8.21 2.41
CA TYR A 105 -7.49 -6.94 1.95
C TYR A 105 -9.02 -7.02 1.79
N ASN A 106 -9.54 -8.05 1.11
CA ASN A 106 -10.97 -8.21 0.84
C ASN A 106 -11.80 -8.31 2.11
N SER A 107 -11.26 -8.91 3.17
CA SER A 107 -11.96 -9.11 4.45
C SER A 107 -11.61 -8.07 5.52
N HIS A 108 -10.72 -7.13 5.22
CA HIS A 108 -10.25 -6.15 6.19
C HIS A 108 -11.38 -5.16 6.58
N PRO A 109 -11.56 -4.88 7.90
CA PRO A 109 -12.60 -3.96 8.35
C PRO A 109 -12.52 -2.56 7.72
N LYS A 110 -11.31 -2.07 7.47
CA LYS A 110 -11.09 -0.75 6.83
C LYS A 110 -11.51 -0.73 5.37
N TYR A 111 -11.33 -1.82 4.64
CA TYR A 111 -11.85 -1.95 3.28
C TYR A 111 -13.39 -1.98 3.29
N ASN A 112 -13.98 -2.74 4.18
CA ASN A 112 -15.43 -2.81 4.32
C ASN A 112 -16.05 -1.45 4.69
N GLU A 113 -15.40 -0.70 5.57
CA GLU A 113 -15.79 0.67 5.92
C GLU A 113 -15.73 1.60 4.71
N PHE A 114 -14.65 1.53 3.94
CA PHE A 114 -14.50 2.29 2.70
C PHE A 114 -15.62 1.99 1.70
N VAL A 115 -15.91 0.72 1.45
CA VAL A 115 -16.98 0.29 0.55
C VAL A 115 -18.32 0.85 1.03
N LYS A 116 -18.63 0.66 2.30
CA LYS A 116 -19.89 1.15 2.90
C LYS A 116 -20.08 2.65 2.75
N ASN A 117 -19.00 3.41 2.88
CA ASN A 117 -19.03 4.88 2.80
C ASN A 117 -19.13 5.41 1.36
N ASN A 118 -18.77 4.60 0.36
CA ASN A 118 -18.62 5.09 -1.02
C ASN A 118 -19.50 4.38 -2.06
N GLU A 119 -19.94 3.16 -1.80
CA GLU A 119 -20.63 2.32 -2.79
C GLU A 119 -21.93 2.94 -3.34
N ALA A 120 -22.59 3.80 -2.56
CA ALA A 120 -23.81 4.49 -2.98
C ALA A 120 -23.62 5.35 -4.23
N ASN A 121 -22.40 5.83 -4.47
CA ASN A 121 -22.04 6.66 -5.63
C ASN A 121 -21.52 5.85 -6.82
N TRP A 122 -21.38 4.53 -6.70
CA TRP A 122 -20.84 3.68 -7.76
C TRP A 122 -21.96 3.18 -8.69
N ASP A 123 -21.74 3.33 -9.98
CA ASP A 123 -22.58 2.74 -11.01
C ASP A 123 -22.11 1.34 -11.36
N LYS A 124 -20.80 1.19 -11.60
CA LYS A 124 -20.18 -0.12 -11.78
C LYS A 124 -18.74 -0.13 -11.30
N VAL A 125 -18.26 -1.32 -10.92
CA VAL A 125 -16.89 -1.56 -10.51
C VAL A 125 -16.37 -2.79 -11.24
N LEU A 126 -15.15 -2.69 -11.77
CA LEU A 126 -14.40 -3.79 -12.36
C LEU A 126 -13.17 -4.06 -11.52
N GLU A 127 -12.99 -5.28 -11.07
CA GLU A 127 -11.81 -5.72 -10.35
C GLU A 127 -11.11 -6.85 -11.12
N LEU A 128 -9.83 -6.69 -11.39
CA LEU A 128 -9.00 -7.68 -12.04
C LEU A 128 -7.72 -7.88 -11.25
N SER A 129 -7.32 -9.13 -11.11
CA SER A 129 -6.06 -9.49 -10.48
C SER A 129 -5.20 -10.30 -11.44
N SER A 130 -3.91 -10.06 -11.44
CA SER A 130 -2.94 -10.80 -12.25
C SER A 130 -1.61 -10.94 -11.53
N ASP A 131 -0.84 -11.94 -11.95
CA ASP A 131 0.57 -12.01 -11.57
C ASP A 131 1.34 -10.83 -12.17
N ILE A 132 2.42 -10.44 -11.50
CA ILE A 132 3.36 -9.47 -12.05
C ILE A 132 4.48 -10.26 -12.72
N GLU A 133 4.50 -10.22 -14.04
CA GLU A 133 5.62 -10.79 -14.82
C GLU A 133 6.87 -9.94 -14.63
N LYS A 134 7.98 -10.63 -14.49
CA LYS A 134 9.31 -10.02 -14.32
C LYS A 134 10.12 -10.10 -15.61
#